data_4027a89b1db2e7755aa29ed6422b39cb
#
_entry.id   4027a89b1db2e7755aa29ed6422b39cb
#
_cell.length_a   1.000
_cell.length_b   1.000
_cell.length_c   1.000
_cell.angle_alpha   90.00
_cell.angle_beta   90.00
_cell.angle_gamma   90.00
#
_symmetry.space_group_name_H-M   'P 1'
#
loop_
_entity.id
_entity.type
_entity.pdbx_description
1 polymer ?
#
loop_
_entity_poly.entity_id
_entity_poly.type
_entity_poly.pdbx_seq_one_letter_code
_entity_poly.pdbx_strand_id
1 'polypeptide(L)'
;MRLTESLEVLPSVAANPVALKRSLPEVAYLFVAAAIFTFWINSAYWLHTYQLLNIHGVMDVVFLLSQTLLVWGVTTTVLLLFCWGKLTKPLLSVLFTISAACAYFSFHYQVYIDRHMLTNVMRTDVHEAAGLLSWKFLLWMLVYVTPALVYVWGVTRRPIAKWWRNLGFHLLFAILGVALGLAASLPIYKNYASFFRNNKQVVKMLTPFNFITSSVSYAQHQYRDAHQVFVHVGMD
;
A
#
# COMPACT_ATOMS: atom_id res chain seq x y z
N MET A 1 -55.67 39.34 -42.67
CA MET A 1 -54.86 39.68 -41.51
C MET A 1 -54.41 38.35 -40.88
N ARG A 2 -53.23 37.87 -41.25
CA ARG A 2 -52.70 36.54 -40.79
C ARG A 2 -51.73 36.82 -39.65
N LEU A 3 -52.03 36.34 -38.48
CA LEU A 3 -51.12 36.24 -37.36
C LEU A 3 -50.49 34.84 -37.45
N THR A 4 -49.25 34.78 -37.93
CA THR A 4 -48.40 33.60 -37.86
C THR A 4 -47.66 33.66 -36.55
N GLU A 5 -48.06 32.81 -35.64
CA GLU A 5 -47.39 32.55 -34.36
C GLU A 5 -45.99 31.91 -34.60
N SER A 6 -44.97 32.64 -34.26
CA SER A 6 -43.59 32.15 -34.23
C SER A 6 -43.44 31.29 -32.97
N LEU A 7 -43.56 29.96 -33.10
CA LEU A 7 -43.09 29.04 -32.08
C LEU A 7 -41.59 29.08 -32.04
N GLU A 8 -41.03 29.84 -31.09
CA GLU A 8 -39.62 29.73 -30.70
C GLU A 8 -39.37 28.31 -30.14
N VAL A 9 -38.69 27.53 -30.94
CA VAL A 9 -38.12 26.24 -30.51
C VAL A 9 -37.00 26.53 -29.51
N LEU A 10 -37.31 26.46 -28.23
CA LEU A 10 -36.28 26.45 -27.16
C LEU A 10 -35.32 25.30 -27.42
N PRO A 11 -34.00 25.56 -27.51
CA PRO A 11 -33.04 24.49 -27.63
C PRO A 11 -33.10 23.63 -26.35
N SER A 12 -33.47 22.39 -26.54
CA SER A 12 -33.38 21.33 -25.52
C SER A 12 -31.93 21.32 -25.00
N VAL A 13 -31.70 21.91 -23.85
CA VAL A 13 -30.49 21.71 -23.08
C VAL A 13 -30.49 20.27 -22.62
N ALA A 14 -30.01 19.40 -23.49
CA ALA A 14 -29.62 18.06 -23.09
C ALA A 14 -28.62 18.20 -21.96
N ALA A 15 -29.10 18.07 -20.73
CA ALA A 15 -28.26 17.96 -19.54
C ALA A 15 -27.37 16.72 -19.75
N ASN A 16 -26.18 16.94 -20.29
CA ASN A 16 -25.12 15.96 -20.22
C ASN A 16 -25.00 15.58 -18.74
N PRO A 17 -25.20 14.32 -18.35
CA PRO A 17 -24.87 13.89 -17.01
C PRO A 17 -23.35 13.92 -16.91
N VAL A 18 -22.80 15.09 -16.61
CA VAL A 18 -21.41 15.20 -16.14
C VAL A 18 -21.40 14.37 -14.87
N ALA A 19 -21.06 13.10 -15.02
CA ALA A 19 -20.78 12.23 -13.90
C ALA A 19 -19.82 13.02 -12.99
N LEU A 20 -20.29 13.46 -11.83
CA LEU A 20 -19.51 14.24 -10.86
C LEU A 20 -18.30 13.37 -10.48
N LYS A 21 -17.22 13.47 -11.24
CA LYS A 21 -15.97 12.82 -10.88
C LYS A 21 -15.60 13.34 -9.50
N ARG A 22 -15.78 12.48 -8.48
CA ARG A 22 -15.40 12.79 -7.11
C ARG A 22 -13.93 13.23 -7.13
N SER A 23 -13.68 14.47 -6.73
CA SER A 23 -12.34 15.05 -6.73
C SER A 23 -11.90 15.29 -5.29
N LEU A 24 -10.71 14.79 -4.93
CA LEU A 24 -10.13 14.95 -3.61
C LEU A 24 -8.87 15.82 -3.64
N PRO A 25 -8.60 16.61 -2.58
CA PRO A 25 -7.29 17.18 -2.36
C PRO A 25 -6.22 16.08 -2.38
N GLU A 26 -5.00 16.38 -2.84
CA GLU A 26 -3.95 15.39 -3.02
C GLU A 26 -3.63 14.62 -1.73
N VAL A 27 -3.53 15.32 -0.60
CA VAL A 27 -3.30 14.70 0.71
C VAL A 27 -4.45 13.75 1.10
N ALA A 28 -5.71 14.20 0.97
CA ALA A 28 -6.88 13.36 1.28
C ALA A 28 -6.95 12.12 0.36
N TYR A 29 -6.57 12.27 -0.91
CA TYR A 29 -6.47 11.17 -1.85
C TYR A 29 -5.45 10.11 -1.37
N LEU A 30 -4.27 10.53 -0.90
CA LEU A 30 -3.26 9.61 -0.38
C LEU A 30 -3.64 9.01 0.99
N PHE A 31 -4.37 9.74 1.84
CA PHE A 31 -4.94 9.19 3.07
C PHE A 31 -5.91 8.03 2.83
N VAL A 32 -6.79 8.18 1.83
CA VAL A 32 -7.72 7.10 1.45
C VAL A 32 -6.97 5.94 0.80
N ALA A 33 -5.96 6.22 -0.05
CA ALA A 33 -5.10 5.17 -0.59
C ALA A 33 -4.38 4.38 0.52
N ALA A 34 -3.85 5.07 1.54
CA ALA A 34 -3.24 4.45 2.71
C ALA A 34 -4.25 3.61 3.51
N ALA A 35 -5.50 4.04 3.61
CA ALA A 35 -6.56 3.25 4.24
C ALA A 35 -6.86 1.97 3.45
N ILE A 36 -6.89 2.04 2.12
CA ILE A 36 -7.05 0.84 1.27
C ILE A 36 -5.88 -0.13 1.48
N PHE A 37 -4.63 0.35 1.57
CA PHE A 37 -3.50 -0.50 1.95
C PHE A 37 -3.69 -1.12 3.32
N THR A 38 -4.01 -0.30 4.32
CA THR A 38 -4.07 -0.75 5.71
C THR A 38 -5.18 -1.76 5.94
N PHE A 39 -6.38 -1.50 5.44
CA PHE A 39 -7.55 -2.34 5.77
C PHE A 39 -7.84 -3.40 4.72
N TRP A 40 -7.69 -3.08 3.43
CA TRP A 40 -8.07 -4.01 2.36
C TRP A 40 -6.92 -4.92 1.95
N ILE A 41 -5.81 -4.35 1.52
CA ILE A 41 -4.67 -5.15 1.04
C ILE A 41 -4.04 -5.95 2.19
N ASN A 42 -3.90 -5.36 3.37
CA ASN A 42 -3.33 -6.02 4.55
C ASN A 42 -4.37 -6.80 5.39
N SER A 43 -5.52 -7.18 4.82
CA SER A 43 -6.54 -7.96 5.55
C SER A 43 -6.00 -9.28 6.09
N ALA A 44 -5.14 -9.97 5.33
CA ALA A 44 -4.46 -11.18 5.76
C ALA A 44 -3.55 -10.95 6.98
N TYR A 45 -2.83 -9.84 7.01
CA TYR A 45 -2.02 -9.42 8.16
C TYR A 45 -2.88 -9.22 9.41
N TRP A 46 -4.02 -8.53 9.29
CA TRP A 46 -4.93 -8.30 10.42
C TRP A 46 -5.55 -9.58 10.93
N LEU A 47 -5.99 -10.46 10.03
CA LEU A 47 -6.54 -11.76 10.42
C LEU A 47 -5.52 -12.59 11.19
N HIS A 48 -4.29 -12.66 10.71
CA HIS A 48 -3.21 -13.40 11.38
C HIS A 48 -2.83 -12.76 12.73
N THR A 49 -2.73 -11.44 12.79
CA THR A 49 -2.49 -10.69 14.04
C THR A 49 -3.58 -10.97 15.07
N TYR A 50 -4.84 -10.94 14.64
CA TYR A 50 -6.00 -11.24 15.49
C TYR A 50 -5.93 -12.65 16.08
N GLN A 51 -5.60 -13.65 15.25
CA GLN A 51 -5.46 -15.04 15.67
C GLN A 51 -4.32 -15.23 16.71
N LEU A 52 -3.19 -14.56 16.49
CA LEU A 52 -2.03 -14.64 17.39
C LEU A 52 -2.26 -13.90 18.71
N LEU A 53 -3.01 -12.82 18.69
CA LEU A 53 -3.25 -12.02 19.88
C LEU A 53 -4.21 -12.68 20.85
N ASN A 54 -5.12 -13.57 20.34
CA ASN A 54 -6.11 -14.30 21.12
C ASN A 54 -6.77 -13.40 22.17
N ILE A 55 -7.59 -12.46 21.71
CA ILE A 55 -8.10 -11.31 22.50
C ILE A 55 -8.80 -11.81 23.77
N HIS A 56 -8.27 -11.44 24.93
CA HIS A 56 -8.82 -11.76 26.25
C HIS A 56 -9.22 -10.51 27.05
N GLY A 57 -8.78 -9.31 26.66
CA GLY A 57 -9.00 -8.10 27.44
C GLY A 57 -9.01 -6.81 26.63
N VAL A 58 -9.36 -5.72 27.36
CA VAL A 58 -9.41 -4.37 26.77
C VAL A 58 -8.04 -3.94 26.23
N MET A 59 -6.95 -4.35 26.86
CA MET A 59 -5.59 -4.01 26.43
C MET A 59 -5.24 -4.59 25.04
N ASP A 60 -5.77 -5.75 24.71
CA ASP A 60 -5.55 -6.36 23.39
C ASP A 60 -6.27 -5.57 22.30
N VAL A 61 -7.46 -5.06 22.61
CA VAL A 61 -8.22 -4.16 21.70
C VAL A 61 -7.47 -2.83 21.54
N VAL A 62 -6.98 -2.24 22.63
CA VAL A 62 -6.17 -1.01 22.58
C VAL A 62 -4.92 -1.23 21.75
N PHE A 63 -4.26 -2.39 21.88
CA PHE A 63 -3.11 -2.76 21.07
C PHE A 63 -3.46 -2.81 19.56
N LEU A 64 -4.55 -3.48 19.18
CA LEU A 64 -4.98 -3.54 17.78
C LEU A 64 -5.32 -2.16 17.21
N LEU A 65 -6.04 -1.33 17.96
CA LEU A 65 -6.37 0.02 17.53
C LEU A 65 -5.12 0.89 17.36
N SER A 66 -4.19 0.83 18.31
CA SER A 66 -2.95 1.59 18.23
C SER A 66 -2.08 1.09 17.06
N GLN A 67 -2.02 -0.22 16.84
CA GLN A 67 -1.30 -0.82 15.71
C GLN A 67 -1.92 -0.39 14.37
N THR A 68 -3.26 -0.32 14.29
CA THR A 68 -3.96 0.17 13.11
C THR A 68 -3.59 1.62 12.81
N LEU A 69 -3.58 2.48 13.81
CA LEU A 69 -3.17 3.88 13.66
C LEU A 69 -1.70 4.01 13.25
N LEU A 70 -0.82 3.19 13.85
CA LEU A 70 0.60 3.17 13.50
C LEU A 70 0.81 2.75 12.03
N VAL A 71 0.22 1.64 11.62
CA VAL A 71 0.34 1.12 10.23
C VAL A 71 -0.24 2.13 9.24
N TRP A 72 -1.41 2.69 9.52
CA TRP A 72 -2.02 3.69 8.64
C TRP A 72 -1.21 4.98 8.57
N GLY A 73 -0.72 5.47 9.71
CA GLY A 73 0.12 6.67 9.78
C GLY A 73 1.43 6.49 9.01
N VAL A 74 2.13 5.36 9.21
CA VAL A 74 3.39 5.07 8.49
C VAL A 74 3.14 4.86 7.00
N THR A 75 2.07 4.14 6.63
CA THR A 75 1.71 3.96 5.21
C THR A 75 1.40 5.29 4.55
N THR A 76 0.60 6.14 5.21
CA THR A 76 0.32 7.51 4.74
C THR A 76 1.60 8.31 4.54
N THR A 77 2.50 8.27 5.50
CA THR A 77 3.80 8.95 5.42
C THR A 77 4.61 8.51 4.22
N VAL A 78 4.74 7.20 4.01
CA VAL A 78 5.46 6.65 2.85
C VAL A 78 4.80 7.11 1.55
N LEU A 79 3.48 7.03 1.44
CA LEU A 79 2.79 7.50 0.23
C LEU A 79 2.97 9.00 0.00
N LEU A 80 2.90 9.83 1.04
CA LEU A 80 3.12 11.27 0.95
C LEU A 80 4.55 11.62 0.53
N LEU A 81 5.54 10.84 0.92
CA LEU A 81 6.94 11.07 0.56
C LEU A 81 7.27 10.63 -0.88
N PHE A 82 6.64 9.57 -1.38
CA PHE A 82 7.00 8.98 -2.68
C PHE A 82 6.00 9.24 -3.81
N CYS A 83 4.73 9.51 -3.50
CA CYS A 83 3.69 9.67 -4.51
C CYS A 83 3.49 11.14 -4.90
N TRP A 84 4.22 11.60 -5.91
CA TRP A 84 4.22 12.99 -6.35
C TRP A 84 3.78 13.17 -7.80
N GLY A 85 3.04 14.23 -8.03
CA GLY A 85 2.73 14.69 -9.38
C GLY A 85 2.05 13.61 -10.24
N LYS A 86 2.40 13.54 -11.51
CA LYS A 86 1.76 12.65 -12.50
C LYS A 86 2.03 11.16 -12.23
N LEU A 87 3.10 10.85 -11.51
CA LEU A 87 3.51 9.46 -11.20
C LEU A 87 2.70 8.82 -10.07
N THR A 88 1.92 9.59 -9.30
CA THR A 88 1.13 9.07 -8.18
C THR A 88 0.21 7.91 -8.58
N LYS A 89 -0.57 8.05 -9.66
CA LYS A 89 -1.52 7.01 -10.08
C LYS A 89 -0.83 5.74 -10.56
N PRO A 90 0.12 5.78 -11.50
CA PRO A 90 0.83 4.58 -11.93
C PRO A 90 1.61 3.93 -10.78
N LEU A 91 2.27 4.71 -9.92
CA LEU A 91 2.99 4.18 -8.77
C LEU A 91 2.06 3.45 -7.79
N LEU A 92 0.91 4.06 -7.42
CA LEU A 92 -0.09 3.41 -6.58
C LEU A 92 -0.63 2.13 -7.22
N SER A 93 -0.89 2.14 -8.54
CA SER A 93 -1.37 0.95 -9.25
C SER A 93 -0.37 -0.21 -9.15
N VAL A 94 0.91 0.07 -9.37
CA VAL A 94 1.99 -0.92 -9.24
C VAL A 94 2.11 -1.41 -7.79
N LEU A 95 2.12 -0.49 -6.82
CA LEU A 95 2.22 -0.85 -5.40
C LEU A 95 1.02 -1.71 -4.95
N PHE A 96 -0.21 -1.37 -5.33
CA PHE A 96 -1.38 -2.19 -5.00
C PHE A 96 -1.30 -3.58 -5.61
N THR A 97 -0.90 -3.68 -6.88
CA THR A 97 -0.79 -4.96 -7.59
C THR A 97 0.27 -5.86 -6.95
N ILE A 98 1.48 -5.34 -6.71
CA ILE A 98 2.56 -6.10 -6.06
C ILE A 98 2.16 -6.49 -4.64
N SER A 99 1.58 -5.57 -3.87
CA SER A 99 1.17 -5.84 -2.49
C SER A 99 0.09 -6.90 -2.40
N ALA A 100 -0.88 -6.91 -3.31
CA ALA A 100 -1.91 -7.95 -3.37
C ALA A 100 -1.33 -9.32 -3.70
N ALA A 101 -0.35 -9.39 -4.62
CA ALA A 101 0.38 -10.62 -4.92
C ALA A 101 1.17 -11.12 -3.70
N CYS A 102 1.92 -10.24 -3.03
CA CYS A 102 2.65 -10.57 -1.80
C CYS A 102 1.71 -11.09 -0.69
N ALA A 103 0.56 -10.43 -0.53
CA ALA A 103 -0.46 -10.85 0.45
C ALA A 103 -1.03 -12.24 0.12
N TYR A 104 -1.25 -12.56 -1.17
CA TYR A 104 -1.67 -13.89 -1.58
C TYR A 104 -0.70 -14.99 -1.16
N PHE A 105 0.59 -14.82 -1.48
CA PHE A 105 1.61 -15.81 -1.15
C PHE A 105 1.81 -15.93 0.36
N SER A 106 1.78 -14.82 1.09
CA SER A 106 1.87 -14.84 2.54
C SER A 106 0.68 -15.55 3.20
N PHE A 107 -0.53 -15.38 2.67
CA PHE A 107 -1.74 -15.97 3.22
C PHE A 107 -1.90 -17.47 2.89
N HIS A 108 -1.72 -17.82 1.61
CA HIS A 108 -1.99 -19.18 1.15
C HIS A 108 -0.83 -20.15 1.34
N TYR A 109 0.40 -19.67 1.24
CA TYR A 109 1.60 -20.52 1.27
C TYR A 109 2.46 -20.26 2.50
N GLN A 110 2.09 -19.32 3.38
CA GLN A 110 2.90 -18.91 4.55
C GLN A 110 4.33 -18.49 4.15
N VAL A 111 4.47 -18.02 2.91
CA VAL A 111 5.74 -17.57 2.35
C VAL A 111 5.82 -16.05 2.48
N TYR A 112 6.80 -15.60 3.24
CA TYR A 112 7.03 -14.18 3.44
C TYR A 112 8.02 -13.65 2.41
N ILE A 113 7.71 -12.48 1.82
CA ILE A 113 8.59 -11.85 0.85
C ILE A 113 9.76 -11.24 1.61
N ASP A 114 10.82 -12.02 1.77
CA ASP A 114 12.11 -11.56 2.27
C ASP A 114 13.18 -11.56 1.14
N ARG A 115 14.40 -11.17 1.49
CA ARG A 115 15.50 -11.11 0.51
C ARG A 115 15.74 -12.45 -0.20
N HIS A 116 15.66 -13.57 0.53
CA HIS A 116 15.90 -14.89 -0.05
C HIS A 116 14.80 -15.28 -1.02
N MET A 117 13.54 -15.00 -0.65
CA MET A 117 12.41 -15.24 -1.53
C MET A 117 12.49 -14.37 -2.79
N LEU A 118 12.88 -13.09 -2.64
CA LEU A 118 13.07 -12.22 -3.80
C LEU A 118 14.20 -12.72 -4.72
N THR A 119 15.29 -13.23 -4.15
CA THR A 119 16.37 -13.87 -4.91
C THR A 119 15.85 -15.09 -5.67
N ASN A 120 15.02 -15.92 -5.03
CA ASN A 120 14.43 -17.08 -5.69
C ASN A 120 13.51 -16.66 -6.84
N VAL A 121 12.61 -15.69 -6.60
CA VAL A 121 11.71 -15.17 -7.65
C VAL A 121 12.50 -14.64 -8.86
N MET A 122 13.62 -13.93 -8.62
CA MET A 122 14.45 -13.41 -9.70
C MET A 122 15.26 -14.49 -10.47
N ARG A 123 15.41 -15.67 -9.87
CA ARG A 123 16.11 -16.84 -10.48
C ARG A 123 15.15 -17.90 -10.99
N THR A 124 13.85 -17.78 -10.69
CA THR A 124 12.84 -18.75 -11.10
C THR A 124 12.61 -18.65 -12.62
N ASP A 125 12.58 -19.79 -13.28
CA ASP A 125 12.25 -19.86 -14.71
C ASP A 125 10.77 -19.51 -14.94
N VAL A 126 10.50 -18.98 -16.16
CA VAL A 126 9.15 -18.58 -16.60
C VAL A 126 8.15 -19.74 -16.51
N HIS A 127 8.58 -20.97 -16.76
CA HIS A 127 7.76 -22.17 -16.64
C HIS A 127 7.33 -22.47 -15.21
N GLU A 128 8.23 -22.33 -14.23
CA GLU A 128 7.91 -22.51 -12.82
C GLU A 128 7.00 -21.38 -12.33
N ALA A 129 7.28 -20.13 -12.74
CA ALA A 129 6.45 -18.98 -12.42
C ALA A 129 5.01 -19.13 -12.95
N ALA A 130 4.84 -19.68 -14.16
CA ALA A 130 3.53 -19.96 -14.74
C ALA A 130 2.71 -20.96 -13.90
N GLY A 131 3.36 -21.95 -13.27
CA GLY A 131 2.72 -22.91 -12.35
C GLY A 131 2.12 -22.29 -11.09
N LEU A 132 2.61 -21.10 -10.69
CA LEU A 132 2.09 -20.34 -9.55
C LEU A 132 0.84 -19.53 -9.91
N LEU A 133 0.55 -19.30 -11.19
CA LEU A 133 -0.60 -18.57 -11.70
C LEU A 133 -1.87 -19.45 -11.68
N SER A 134 -2.28 -19.86 -10.51
CA SER A 134 -3.49 -20.65 -10.34
C SER A 134 -4.77 -19.79 -10.52
N TRP A 135 -5.91 -20.44 -10.82
CA TRP A 135 -7.21 -19.76 -10.86
C TRP A 135 -7.51 -19.02 -9.54
N LYS A 136 -7.11 -19.57 -8.41
CA LYS A 136 -7.25 -18.95 -7.08
C LYS A 136 -6.45 -17.64 -6.98
N PHE A 137 -5.24 -17.62 -7.52
CA PHE A 137 -4.43 -16.41 -7.58
C PHE A 137 -5.07 -15.33 -8.45
N LEU A 138 -5.58 -15.68 -9.63
CA LEU A 138 -6.26 -14.74 -10.51
C LEU A 138 -7.51 -14.15 -9.86
N LEU A 139 -8.31 -14.97 -9.22
CA LEU A 139 -9.50 -14.52 -8.48
C LEU A 139 -9.12 -13.59 -7.31
N TRP A 140 -8.07 -13.94 -6.58
CA TRP A 140 -7.53 -13.09 -5.51
C TRP A 140 -7.09 -11.72 -6.06
N MET A 141 -6.32 -11.70 -7.15
CA MET A 141 -5.89 -10.45 -7.77
C MET A 141 -7.09 -9.62 -8.25
N LEU A 142 -8.09 -10.24 -8.84
CA LEU A 142 -9.31 -9.56 -9.26
C LEU A 142 -10.02 -8.90 -8.06
N VAL A 143 -10.20 -9.62 -6.97
CA VAL A 143 -10.91 -9.14 -5.77
C VAL A 143 -10.12 -8.03 -5.07
N TYR A 144 -8.82 -8.19 -4.89
CA TYR A 144 -8.02 -7.26 -4.10
C TYR A 144 -7.54 -6.04 -4.90
N VAL A 145 -7.18 -6.21 -6.16
CA VAL A 145 -6.61 -5.12 -6.98
C VAL A 145 -7.71 -4.26 -7.61
N THR A 146 -8.81 -4.87 -8.07
CA THR A 146 -9.85 -4.12 -8.80
C THR A 146 -10.42 -2.93 -8.00
N PRO A 147 -10.86 -3.08 -6.73
CA PRO A 147 -11.38 -1.95 -5.96
C PRO A 147 -10.34 -0.84 -5.76
N ALA A 148 -9.07 -1.23 -5.55
CA ALA A 148 -7.98 -0.28 -5.41
C ALA A 148 -7.73 0.51 -6.70
N LEU A 149 -7.72 -0.16 -7.85
CA LEU A 149 -7.56 0.49 -9.15
C LEU A 149 -8.77 1.35 -9.52
N VAL A 150 -9.99 0.90 -9.22
CA VAL A 150 -11.21 1.71 -9.39
C VAL A 150 -11.09 3.00 -8.59
N TYR A 151 -10.59 2.95 -7.36
CA TYR A 151 -10.30 4.15 -6.59
C TYR A 151 -9.25 5.03 -7.27
N VAL A 152 -8.08 4.48 -7.61
CA VAL A 152 -6.94 5.22 -8.19
C VAL A 152 -7.33 5.96 -9.46
N TRP A 153 -8.08 5.31 -10.35
CA TRP A 153 -8.42 5.88 -11.65
C TRP A 153 -9.77 6.60 -11.69
N GLY A 154 -10.71 6.18 -10.83
CA GLY A 154 -12.06 6.77 -10.74
C GLY A 154 -12.09 8.11 -10.01
N VAL A 155 -11.22 8.31 -9.02
CA VAL A 155 -11.17 9.56 -8.27
C VAL A 155 -10.19 10.54 -8.92
N THR A 156 -10.64 11.78 -9.11
CA THR A 156 -9.79 12.86 -9.63
C THR A 156 -9.03 13.50 -8.46
N ARG A 157 -7.73 13.62 -8.62
CA ARG A 157 -6.84 14.29 -7.68
C ARG A 157 -6.72 15.77 -8.01
N ARG A 158 -6.81 16.63 -7.00
CA ARG A 158 -6.57 18.06 -7.11
C ARG A 158 -5.20 18.39 -6.53
N PRO A 159 -4.16 18.55 -7.35
CA PRO A 159 -2.85 18.97 -6.86
C PRO A 159 -2.90 20.43 -6.43
N ILE A 160 -2.08 20.78 -5.44
CA ILE A 160 -1.90 22.18 -5.03
C ILE A 160 -1.03 22.88 -6.07
N ALA A 161 -1.52 24.02 -6.59
CA ALA A 161 -0.88 24.71 -7.72
C ALA A 161 0.58 25.11 -7.47
N LYS A 162 0.92 25.51 -6.23
CA LYS A 162 2.29 25.88 -5.84
C LYS A 162 3.03 24.67 -5.29
N TRP A 163 4.09 24.22 -5.97
CA TRP A 163 4.85 23.02 -5.63
C TRP A 163 5.41 23.04 -4.19
N TRP A 164 5.91 24.18 -3.72
CA TRP A 164 6.45 24.32 -2.36
C TRP A 164 5.37 24.22 -1.27
N ARG A 165 4.15 24.72 -1.54
CA ARG A 165 3.01 24.53 -0.62
C ARG A 165 2.59 23.06 -0.59
N ASN A 166 2.60 22.39 -1.74
CA ASN A 166 2.32 20.96 -1.82
C ASN A 166 3.35 20.18 -1.03
N LEU A 167 4.65 20.48 -1.19
CA LEU A 167 5.72 19.88 -0.38
C LEU A 167 5.51 20.13 1.11
N GLY A 168 5.21 21.35 1.52
CA GLY A 168 4.95 21.70 2.92
C GLY A 168 3.79 20.89 3.52
N PHE A 169 2.67 20.73 2.79
CA PHE A 169 1.56 19.90 3.24
C PHE A 169 1.93 18.41 3.31
N HIS A 170 2.64 17.89 2.31
CA HIS A 170 3.10 16.50 2.34
C HIS A 170 3.99 16.23 3.55
N LEU A 171 4.97 17.08 3.83
CA LEU A 171 5.85 16.95 4.99
C LEU A 171 5.10 17.11 6.31
N LEU A 172 4.21 18.09 6.42
CA LEU A 172 3.40 18.30 7.62
C LEU A 172 2.56 17.07 7.94
N PHE A 173 1.80 16.57 6.96
CA PHE A 173 0.94 15.41 7.18
C PHE A 173 1.72 14.10 7.32
N ALA A 174 2.90 13.98 6.71
CA ALA A 174 3.81 12.86 6.95
C ALA A 174 4.29 12.84 8.41
N ILE A 175 4.74 13.99 8.93
CA ILE A 175 5.14 14.12 10.34
C ILE A 175 3.97 13.83 11.28
N LEU A 176 2.79 14.38 11.00
CA LEU A 176 1.59 14.12 11.80
C LEU A 176 1.19 12.64 11.78
N GLY A 177 1.31 11.96 10.65
CA GLY A 177 1.03 10.53 10.53
C GLY A 177 1.94 9.67 11.41
N VAL A 178 3.25 9.94 11.38
CA VAL A 178 4.23 9.27 12.27
C VAL A 178 3.98 9.63 13.73
N ALA A 179 3.78 10.92 14.03
CA ALA A 179 3.55 11.37 15.40
C ALA A 179 2.30 10.73 16.01
N LEU A 180 1.21 10.63 15.25
CA LEU A 180 -0.02 9.96 15.69
C LEU A 180 0.22 8.47 15.98
N GLY A 181 0.91 7.77 15.07
CA GLY A 181 1.26 6.36 15.26
C GLY A 181 2.13 6.12 16.48
N LEU A 182 3.16 6.95 16.69
CA LEU A 182 4.03 6.89 17.87
C LEU A 182 3.27 7.23 19.14
N ALA A 183 2.47 8.28 19.15
CA ALA A 183 1.66 8.67 20.32
C ALA A 183 0.70 7.54 20.75
N ALA A 184 0.14 6.80 19.78
CA ALA A 184 -0.72 5.66 20.07
C ALA A 184 0.05 4.42 20.56
N SER A 185 1.30 4.21 20.13
CA SER A 185 2.07 2.99 20.41
C SER A 185 3.00 3.11 21.63
N LEU A 186 3.58 4.30 21.89
CA LEU A 186 4.53 4.51 22.99
C LEU A 186 3.99 4.16 24.38
N PRO A 187 2.74 4.50 24.77
CA PRO A 187 2.21 4.16 26.09
C PRO A 187 2.17 2.65 26.35
N ILE A 188 2.05 1.84 25.28
CA ILE A 188 1.93 0.38 25.33
C ILE A 188 3.11 -0.33 24.67
N TYR A 189 4.29 0.32 24.63
CA TYR A 189 5.48 -0.22 23.93
C TYR A 189 5.88 -1.62 24.42
N LYS A 190 5.64 -1.94 25.70
CA LYS A 190 5.93 -3.28 26.26
C LYS A 190 5.14 -4.38 25.56
N ASN A 191 3.87 -4.11 25.25
CA ASN A 191 3.00 -5.03 24.51
C ASN A 191 3.53 -5.22 23.08
N TYR A 192 3.94 -4.12 22.42
CA TYR A 192 4.59 -4.18 21.11
C TYR A 192 5.88 -5.01 21.13
N ALA A 193 6.78 -4.72 22.07
CA ALA A 193 8.05 -5.44 22.20
C ALA A 193 7.83 -6.94 22.45
N SER A 194 6.88 -7.30 23.33
CA SER A 194 6.53 -8.68 23.63
C SER A 194 5.93 -9.37 22.40
N PHE A 195 4.93 -8.76 21.77
CA PHE A 195 4.23 -9.32 20.62
C PHE A 195 5.19 -9.58 19.44
N PHE A 196 5.94 -8.58 19.02
CA PHE A 196 6.83 -8.70 17.85
C PHE A 196 8.08 -9.53 18.12
N ARG A 197 8.56 -9.60 19.36
CA ARG A 197 9.64 -10.52 19.72
C ARG A 197 9.22 -11.98 19.52
N ASN A 198 7.99 -12.31 19.91
CA ASN A 198 7.46 -13.68 19.80
C ASN A 198 6.94 -13.99 18.38
N ASN A 199 6.54 -12.98 17.63
CA ASN A 199 5.88 -13.12 16.32
C ASN A 199 6.62 -12.33 15.22
N LYS A 200 7.92 -12.53 15.08
CA LYS A 200 8.77 -11.80 14.11
C LYS A 200 8.30 -11.90 12.66
N GLN A 201 7.59 -12.97 12.32
CA GLN A 201 7.09 -13.24 10.98
C GLN A 201 5.96 -12.28 10.58
N VAL A 202 5.17 -11.80 11.55
CA VAL A 202 4.01 -10.92 11.30
C VAL A 202 4.44 -9.61 10.60
N VAL A 203 5.59 -9.06 10.99
CA VAL A 203 6.10 -7.83 10.37
C VAL A 203 6.39 -8.04 8.88
N LYS A 204 6.81 -9.25 8.51
CA LYS A 204 7.11 -9.60 7.11
C LYS A 204 5.87 -9.75 6.23
N MET A 205 4.67 -9.80 6.82
CA MET A 205 3.40 -9.83 6.06
C MET A 205 2.93 -8.43 5.67
N LEU A 206 3.45 -7.38 6.32
CA LEU A 206 2.94 -6.02 6.16
C LEU A 206 3.39 -5.40 4.84
N THR A 207 2.45 -5.23 3.91
CA THR A 207 2.68 -4.61 2.60
C THR A 207 2.34 -3.11 2.64
N PRO A 208 3.03 -2.28 1.87
CA PRO A 208 4.12 -2.57 0.91
C PRO A 208 5.52 -2.66 1.55
N PHE A 209 5.64 -2.55 2.87
CA PHE A 209 6.93 -2.42 3.58
C PHE A 209 7.83 -3.64 3.38
N ASN A 210 7.26 -4.85 3.46
CA ASN A 210 8.01 -6.10 3.26
C ASN A 210 8.69 -6.12 1.89
N PHE A 211 7.95 -5.80 0.83
CA PHE A 211 8.49 -5.76 -0.53
C PHE A 211 9.56 -4.68 -0.69
N ILE A 212 9.30 -3.45 -0.20
CA ILE A 212 10.25 -2.34 -0.30
C ILE A 212 11.57 -2.67 0.43
N THR A 213 11.49 -3.12 1.68
CA THR A 213 12.67 -3.46 2.49
C THR A 213 13.45 -4.64 1.91
N SER A 214 12.76 -5.65 1.39
CA SER A 214 13.38 -6.81 0.75
C SER A 214 14.05 -6.44 -0.56
N SER A 215 13.45 -5.55 -1.36
CA SER A 215 14.04 -5.05 -2.61
C SER A 215 15.32 -4.25 -2.34
N VAL A 216 15.31 -3.37 -1.34
CA VAL A 216 16.50 -2.61 -0.92
C VAL A 216 17.60 -3.56 -0.42
N SER A 217 17.24 -4.53 0.44
CA SER A 217 18.19 -5.51 0.96
C SER A 217 18.79 -6.40 -0.15
N TYR A 218 17.97 -6.79 -1.13
CA TYR A 218 18.43 -7.53 -2.32
C TYR A 218 19.42 -6.71 -3.14
N ALA A 219 19.10 -5.46 -3.46
CA ALA A 219 19.98 -4.58 -4.23
C ALA A 219 21.33 -4.34 -3.52
N GLN A 220 21.30 -4.12 -2.19
CA GLN A 220 22.52 -3.96 -1.40
C GLN A 220 23.38 -5.22 -1.38
N HIS A 221 22.78 -6.40 -1.37
CA HIS A 221 23.53 -7.66 -1.41
C HIS A 221 24.16 -7.88 -2.78
N GLN A 222 23.43 -7.66 -3.84
CA GLN A 222 23.95 -7.75 -5.22
C GLN A 222 25.13 -6.79 -5.42
N TYR A 223 25.01 -5.56 -4.92
CA TYR A 223 26.10 -4.58 -4.99
C TYR A 223 27.35 -5.06 -4.23
N ARG A 224 27.16 -5.61 -3.03
CA ARG A 224 28.29 -6.16 -2.24
C ARG A 224 28.94 -7.35 -2.92
N ASP A 225 28.15 -8.30 -3.42
CA ASP A 225 28.67 -9.50 -4.10
C ASP A 225 29.47 -9.13 -5.35
N ALA A 226 29.02 -8.12 -6.11
CA ALA A 226 29.73 -7.64 -7.29
C ALA A 226 31.08 -6.94 -6.96
N HIS A 227 31.28 -6.49 -5.71
CA HIS A 227 32.48 -5.79 -5.26
C HIS A 227 33.30 -6.59 -4.24
N GLN A 228 32.95 -7.85 -3.97
CA GLN A 228 33.79 -8.71 -3.11
C GLN A 228 35.04 -9.15 -3.85
N VAL A 229 36.21 -8.76 -3.32
CA VAL A 229 37.50 -9.29 -3.74
C VAL A 229 37.66 -10.65 -3.04
N PHE A 230 37.67 -11.73 -3.82
CA PHE A 230 37.97 -13.06 -3.29
C PHE A 230 39.44 -13.12 -2.87
N VAL A 231 39.69 -13.17 -1.57
CA VAL A 231 41.00 -13.48 -1.04
C VAL A 231 41.09 -15.01 -0.95
N HIS A 232 42.01 -15.61 -1.73
CA HIS A 232 42.34 -17.03 -1.60
C HIS A 232 42.97 -17.25 -0.22
N VAL A 233 42.23 -17.85 0.71
CA VAL A 233 42.72 -18.27 2.00
C VAL A 233 43.25 -19.71 1.83
N GLY A 234 44.54 -19.91 1.95
CA GLY A 234 45.16 -21.24 1.99
C GLY A 234 46.00 -21.59 0.76
N MET A 235 47.06 -20.84 0.50
CA MET A 235 48.25 -21.26 -0.23
C MET A 235 49.48 -20.91 0.63
N ASP A 236 49.60 -21.54 1.78
CA ASP A 236 50.86 -21.66 2.53
C ASP A 236 51.30 -23.10 2.52
#